data_cc2186ac4315dd532f76a4537559b0b1
#
_entry.id   cc2186ac4315dd532f76a4537559b0b1
#
_cell.length_a   1.000
_cell.length_b   1.000
_cell.length_c   1.000
_cell.angle_alpha   90.00
_cell.angle_beta   90.00
_cell.angle_gamma   90.00
#
_symmetry.space_group_name_H-M   'P 1'
#
loop_
_entity.id
_entity.type
_entity.pdbx_description
1 polymer ?
#
loop_
_entity_poly.entity_id
_entity_poly.type
_entity_poly.pdbx_seq_one_letter_code
_entity_poly.pdbx_strand_id
1 'polypeptide(L)'
;MITTKDLTFSYKQEAHTFSFPDIVLKEQENLLILGKSGIGKTTLLHLLAGLLKPNGGSIFIDDLDINSLSANKLDAFRGKNIGLVFQKNHAVRSLTVFKNLQARLFLSRKNIKNTVIDGLLEELDLIEYKNRRISALSEGQLQRLGIAMSVIHNPKVILADEPTSSLDDENCKIVIELLKKQAEKNNANLVVITHDHRIKSFFQNSITL
;
A
#
# COMPACT_ATOMS: atom_id res chain seq x y z
N MET A 1 -2.21 -14.59 -1.31
CA MET A 1 -2.45 -14.67 -2.78
C MET A 1 -3.42 -13.59 -3.21
N ILE A 2 -3.22 -12.97 -4.41
CA ILE A 2 -4.16 -12.00 -4.99
C ILE A 2 -4.55 -12.50 -6.38
N THR A 3 -5.86 -12.54 -6.68
CA THR A 3 -6.35 -12.91 -8.00
C THR A 3 -7.44 -11.92 -8.44
N THR A 4 -7.35 -11.43 -9.68
CA THR A 4 -8.42 -10.64 -10.30
C THR A 4 -8.89 -11.34 -11.56
N LYS A 5 -10.16 -11.18 -11.90
CA LYS A 5 -10.74 -11.77 -13.10
C LYS A 5 -11.75 -10.80 -13.73
N ASP A 6 -11.58 -10.53 -15.03
CA ASP A 6 -12.47 -9.71 -15.87
C ASP A 6 -12.83 -8.35 -15.24
N LEU A 7 -11.84 -7.70 -14.61
CA LEU A 7 -12.07 -6.52 -13.78
C LEU A 7 -12.34 -5.29 -14.63
N THR A 8 -13.51 -4.68 -14.43
CA THR A 8 -13.92 -3.44 -15.13
C THR A 8 -14.42 -2.39 -14.14
N PHE A 9 -14.17 -1.12 -14.49
CA PHE A 9 -14.63 0.01 -13.68
C PHE A 9 -14.86 1.27 -14.53
N SER A 10 -15.91 2.03 -14.19
CA SER A 10 -16.15 3.38 -14.73
C SER A 10 -16.59 4.32 -13.62
N TYR A 11 -16.13 5.57 -13.67
CA TYR A 11 -16.62 6.62 -12.78
C TYR A 11 -17.99 7.08 -13.23
N LYS A 12 -18.87 7.41 -12.27
CA LYS A 12 -20.31 7.73 -12.53
C LYS A 12 -20.57 8.85 -13.55
N GLN A 13 -19.60 9.72 -13.81
CA GLN A 13 -19.73 10.87 -14.72
C GLN A 13 -18.85 10.77 -15.97
N GLU A 14 -18.16 9.63 -16.16
CA GLU A 14 -17.25 9.44 -17.28
C GLU A 14 -17.78 8.33 -18.20
N ALA A 15 -17.75 8.59 -19.52
CA ALA A 15 -18.08 7.58 -20.53
C ALA A 15 -16.99 6.50 -20.68
N HIS A 16 -15.80 6.71 -20.08
CA HIS A 16 -14.68 5.80 -20.19
C HIS A 16 -14.80 4.65 -19.18
N THR A 17 -14.70 3.43 -19.69
CA THR A 17 -14.63 2.21 -18.87
C THR A 17 -13.20 1.67 -18.89
N PHE A 18 -12.60 1.55 -17.72
CA PHE A 18 -11.33 0.87 -17.54
C PHE A 18 -11.55 -0.64 -17.56
N SER A 19 -10.73 -1.36 -18.33
CA SER A 19 -10.63 -2.81 -18.29
C SER A 19 -9.20 -3.17 -17.90
N PHE A 20 -9.05 -3.99 -16.89
CA PHE A 20 -7.75 -4.34 -16.33
C PHE A 20 -7.39 -5.78 -16.67
N PRO A 21 -6.10 -6.07 -16.90
CA PRO A 21 -5.64 -7.44 -17.09
C PRO A 21 -5.88 -8.28 -15.83
N ASP A 22 -6.09 -9.57 -16.02
CA ASP A 22 -6.16 -10.52 -14.93
C ASP A 22 -4.81 -10.61 -14.22
N ILE A 23 -4.85 -10.58 -12.89
CA ILE A 23 -3.68 -10.69 -12.03
C ILE A 23 -3.78 -11.99 -11.25
N VAL A 24 -2.69 -12.76 -11.27
CA VAL A 24 -2.50 -13.91 -10.39
C VAL A 24 -1.17 -13.73 -9.69
N LEU A 25 -1.21 -13.37 -8.42
CA LEU A 25 -0.04 -13.14 -7.58
C LEU A 25 -0.06 -14.13 -6.42
N LYS A 26 0.87 -15.07 -6.43
CA LYS A 26 0.99 -16.09 -5.38
C LYS A 26 1.42 -15.45 -4.06
N GLU A 27 1.37 -16.22 -2.97
CA GLU A 27 1.81 -15.74 -1.67
C GLU A 27 3.26 -15.23 -1.72
N GLN A 28 3.52 -14.11 -1.04
CA GLN A 28 4.84 -13.46 -0.94
C GLN A 28 5.43 -12.96 -2.27
N GLU A 29 4.71 -13.08 -3.38
CA GLU A 29 5.15 -12.49 -4.65
C GLU A 29 4.91 -10.98 -4.66
N ASN A 30 5.78 -10.28 -5.39
CA ASN A 30 5.72 -8.85 -5.60
C ASN A 30 5.36 -8.54 -7.06
N LEU A 31 4.56 -7.52 -7.29
CA LEU A 31 4.12 -7.08 -8.62
C LEU A 31 4.38 -5.59 -8.81
N LEU A 32 5.00 -5.27 -9.94
CA LEU A 32 5.12 -3.89 -10.41
C LEU A 32 4.10 -3.64 -11.53
N ILE A 33 3.30 -2.58 -11.39
CA ILE A 33 2.36 -2.13 -12.41
C ILE A 33 2.86 -0.80 -12.97
N LEU A 34 3.31 -0.84 -14.22
CA LEU A 34 3.80 0.33 -14.94
C LEU A 34 2.69 0.92 -15.83
N GLY A 35 2.78 2.20 -16.10
CA GLY A 35 1.89 2.84 -17.06
C GLY A 35 1.95 4.37 -17.00
N LYS A 36 1.48 5.03 -18.05
CA LYS A 36 1.43 6.49 -18.12
C LYS A 36 0.46 7.06 -17.08
N SER A 37 0.61 8.35 -16.75
CA SER A 37 -0.37 9.03 -15.92
C SER A 37 -1.76 8.99 -16.58
N GLY A 38 -2.81 8.79 -15.77
CA GLY A 38 -4.21 8.76 -16.25
C GLY A 38 -4.70 7.41 -16.82
N ILE A 39 -3.82 6.39 -16.99
CA ILE A 39 -4.22 5.08 -17.57
C ILE A 39 -5.08 4.21 -16.64
N GLY A 40 -5.30 4.63 -15.37
CA GLY A 40 -6.11 3.88 -14.41
C GLY A 40 -5.32 3.13 -13.32
N LYS A 41 -4.00 3.35 -13.18
CA LYS A 41 -3.18 2.66 -12.16
C LYS A 41 -3.72 2.84 -10.73
N THR A 42 -3.94 4.09 -10.31
CA THR A 42 -4.51 4.40 -8.99
C THR A 42 -5.93 3.83 -8.85
N THR A 43 -6.71 3.80 -9.92
CA THR A 43 -8.04 3.16 -9.94
C THR A 43 -7.93 1.67 -9.66
N LEU A 44 -7.01 0.97 -10.33
CA LEU A 44 -6.76 -0.46 -10.08
C LEU A 44 -6.31 -0.70 -8.64
N LEU A 45 -5.38 0.12 -8.13
CA LEU A 45 -4.94 0.00 -6.74
C LEU A 45 -6.09 0.21 -5.75
N HIS A 46 -6.97 1.18 -6.00
CA HIS A 46 -8.15 1.42 -5.16
C HIS A 46 -9.16 0.28 -5.24
N LEU A 47 -9.30 -0.39 -6.38
CA LEU A 47 -10.11 -1.61 -6.52
C LEU A 47 -9.51 -2.75 -5.70
N LEU A 48 -8.21 -3.01 -5.83
CA LEU A 48 -7.49 -4.03 -5.03
C LEU A 48 -7.56 -3.73 -3.53
N ALA A 49 -7.58 -2.46 -3.15
CA ALA A 49 -7.75 -2.04 -1.76
C ALA A 49 -9.19 -2.15 -1.25
N GLY A 50 -10.16 -2.43 -2.11
CA GLY A 50 -11.59 -2.36 -1.77
C GLY A 50 -12.08 -0.95 -1.40
N LEU A 51 -11.40 0.10 -1.88
CA LEU A 51 -11.81 1.50 -1.77
C LEU A 51 -12.83 1.87 -2.85
N LEU A 52 -12.73 1.21 -4.01
CA LEU A 52 -13.71 1.28 -5.09
C LEU A 52 -14.35 -0.09 -5.29
N LYS A 53 -15.61 -0.10 -5.72
CA LYS A 53 -16.31 -1.33 -6.09
C LYS A 53 -16.32 -1.44 -7.61
N PRO A 54 -15.85 -2.57 -8.19
CA PRO A 54 -15.84 -2.75 -9.63
C PRO A 54 -17.27 -2.81 -10.20
N ASN A 55 -17.43 -2.46 -11.48
CA ASN A 55 -18.68 -2.64 -12.21
C ASN A 55 -18.85 -4.10 -12.66
N GLY A 56 -17.76 -4.78 -12.96
CA GLY A 56 -17.72 -6.20 -13.33
C GLY A 56 -16.42 -6.85 -12.88
N GLY A 57 -16.42 -8.18 -12.87
CA GLY A 57 -15.29 -8.97 -12.45
C GLY A 57 -15.24 -9.21 -10.93
N SER A 58 -14.16 -9.85 -10.50
CA SER A 58 -13.96 -10.25 -9.11
C SER A 58 -12.53 -10.01 -8.64
N ILE A 59 -12.37 -9.80 -7.33
CA ILE A 59 -11.08 -9.61 -6.65
C ILE A 59 -11.02 -10.55 -5.47
N PHE A 60 -10.09 -11.49 -5.50
CA PHE A 60 -9.85 -12.42 -4.40
C PHE A 60 -8.53 -12.05 -3.69
N ILE A 61 -8.59 -11.98 -2.38
CA ILE A 61 -7.41 -11.93 -1.50
C ILE A 61 -7.46 -13.18 -0.64
N ASP A 62 -6.48 -14.05 -0.84
CA ASP A 62 -6.55 -15.46 -0.50
C ASP A 62 -7.80 -16.09 -1.17
N ASP A 63 -8.61 -16.82 -0.45
CA ASP A 63 -9.84 -17.44 -1.00
C ASP A 63 -11.09 -16.57 -0.81
N LEU A 64 -10.93 -15.30 -0.40
CA LEU A 64 -12.03 -14.41 -0.10
C LEU A 64 -12.28 -13.43 -1.24
N ASP A 65 -13.45 -13.50 -1.86
CA ASP A 65 -13.94 -12.43 -2.76
C ASP A 65 -14.31 -11.18 -1.92
N ILE A 66 -13.47 -10.15 -2.01
CA ILE A 66 -13.66 -8.92 -1.25
C ILE A 66 -14.90 -8.13 -1.71
N ASN A 67 -15.36 -8.32 -2.95
CA ASN A 67 -16.54 -7.65 -3.50
C ASN A 67 -17.85 -8.22 -2.96
N SER A 68 -17.82 -9.46 -2.44
CA SER A 68 -18.98 -10.09 -1.80
C SER A 68 -19.24 -9.60 -0.37
N LEU A 69 -18.29 -8.87 0.21
CA LEU A 69 -18.39 -8.38 1.58
C LEU A 69 -19.35 -7.21 1.69
N SER A 70 -20.13 -7.17 2.78
CA SER A 70 -20.84 -5.96 3.17
C SER A 70 -19.87 -4.83 3.53
N ALA A 71 -20.28 -3.56 3.43
CA ALA A 71 -19.43 -2.40 3.69
C ALA A 71 -18.68 -2.52 5.03
N ASN A 72 -19.36 -2.84 6.12
CA ASN A 72 -18.74 -2.98 7.43
C ASN A 72 -17.71 -4.13 7.49
N LYS A 73 -17.99 -5.25 6.81
CA LYS A 73 -17.05 -6.38 6.73
C LYS A 73 -15.83 -6.03 5.87
N LEU A 74 -16.05 -5.31 4.76
CA LEU A 74 -14.96 -4.85 3.89
C LEU A 74 -14.06 -3.85 4.62
N ASP A 75 -14.63 -2.90 5.37
CA ASP A 75 -13.86 -1.96 6.19
C ASP A 75 -13.01 -2.68 7.25
N ALA A 76 -13.59 -3.66 7.94
CA ALA A 76 -12.86 -4.46 8.90
C ALA A 76 -11.77 -5.32 8.25
N PHE A 77 -12.04 -5.90 7.08
CA PHE A 77 -11.07 -6.66 6.30
C PHE A 77 -9.90 -5.77 5.86
N ARG A 78 -10.18 -4.61 5.28
CA ARG A 78 -9.21 -3.62 4.84
C ARG A 78 -8.32 -3.16 6.00
N GLY A 79 -8.95 -2.82 7.12
CA GLY A 79 -8.24 -2.40 8.33
C GLY A 79 -7.22 -3.42 8.83
N LYS A 80 -7.50 -4.71 8.70
CA LYS A 80 -6.67 -5.82 9.20
C LYS A 80 -5.65 -6.34 8.20
N ASN A 81 -5.97 -6.33 6.90
CA ASN A 81 -5.24 -7.13 5.91
C ASN A 81 -4.55 -6.29 4.84
N ILE A 82 -4.90 -4.99 4.70
CA ILE A 82 -4.35 -4.16 3.64
C ILE A 82 -3.53 -3.00 4.23
N GLY A 83 -2.28 -2.91 3.82
CA GLY A 83 -1.41 -1.77 4.02
C GLY A 83 -1.43 -0.89 2.78
N LEU A 84 -1.58 0.43 2.97
CA LEU A 84 -1.59 1.39 1.87
C LEU A 84 -0.47 2.41 2.07
N VAL A 85 0.39 2.55 1.05
CA VAL A 85 1.35 3.63 0.92
C VAL A 85 0.86 4.52 -0.20
N PHE A 86 0.48 5.74 0.14
CA PHE A 86 -0.01 6.72 -0.82
C PHE A 86 1.13 7.64 -1.29
N GLN A 87 1.00 8.19 -2.48
CA GLN A 87 1.91 9.20 -3.02
C GLN A 87 2.03 10.41 -2.08
N LYS A 88 0.92 10.88 -1.51
CA LYS A 88 0.91 11.91 -0.46
C LYS A 88 0.71 11.25 0.90
N ASN A 89 1.54 11.61 1.86
CA ASN A 89 1.43 11.07 3.21
C ASN A 89 0.11 11.50 3.87
N HIS A 90 -0.63 10.54 4.39
CA HIS A 90 -1.91 10.74 5.09
C HIS A 90 -1.77 10.69 6.63
N ALA A 91 -0.57 10.88 7.16
CA ALA A 91 -0.37 10.99 8.59
C ALA A 91 -1.10 12.21 9.18
N VAL A 92 -1.65 12.05 10.37
CA VAL A 92 -2.37 13.11 11.08
C VAL A 92 -1.36 14.12 11.61
N ARG A 93 -1.33 15.32 11.05
CA ARG A 93 -0.32 16.35 11.31
C ARG A 93 -0.21 16.80 12.77
N SER A 94 -1.32 16.78 13.51
CA SER A 94 -1.35 17.14 14.94
C SER A 94 -0.77 16.07 15.86
N LEU A 95 -0.59 14.85 15.37
CA LEU A 95 -0.05 13.74 16.13
C LEU A 95 1.46 13.61 15.94
N THR A 96 2.12 12.95 16.89
CA THR A 96 3.53 12.54 16.76
C THR A 96 3.64 11.31 15.85
N VAL A 97 4.87 10.96 15.42
CA VAL A 97 5.17 9.71 14.71
C VAL A 97 4.57 8.51 15.44
N PHE A 98 4.88 8.37 16.71
CA PHE A 98 4.40 7.26 17.55
C PHE A 98 2.86 7.22 17.64
N LYS A 99 2.22 8.37 17.86
CA LYS A 99 0.75 8.44 17.97
C LYS A 99 0.05 8.13 16.64
N ASN A 100 0.67 8.43 15.49
CA ASN A 100 0.14 8.00 14.19
C ASN A 100 0.12 6.48 14.05
N LEU A 101 1.18 5.79 14.50
CA LEU A 101 1.24 4.32 14.50
C LEU A 101 0.23 3.73 15.48
N GLN A 102 0.09 4.31 16.69
CA GLN A 102 -0.95 3.88 17.64
C GLN A 102 -2.36 4.06 17.06
N ALA A 103 -2.64 5.18 16.40
CA ALA A 103 -3.92 5.42 15.74
C ALA A 103 -4.19 4.38 14.63
N ARG A 104 -3.17 4.02 13.83
CA ARG A 104 -3.29 2.97 12.82
C ARG A 104 -3.62 1.60 13.45
N LEU A 105 -2.96 1.26 14.54
CA LEU A 105 -3.23 0.02 15.29
C LEU A 105 -4.64 0.00 15.87
N PHE A 106 -5.08 1.10 16.45
CA PHE A 106 -6.45 1.25 16.97
C PHE A 106 -7.49 1.01 15.87
N LEU A 107 -7.33 1.63 14.69
CA LEU A 107 -8.22 1.46 13.54
C LEU A 107 -8.22 0.03 12.99
N SER A 108 -7.09 -0.68 13.07
CA SER A 108 -6.99 -2.08 12.66
C SER A 108 -7.50 -3.07 13.73
N ARG A 109 -7.89 -2.56 14.90
CA ARG A 109 -8.28 -3.37 16.08
C ARG A 109 -7.20 -4.36 16.50
N LYS A 110 -5.93 -4.00 16.29
CA LYS A 110 -4.79 -4.81 16.72
C LYS A 110 -4.16 -4.19 17.95
N ASN A 111 -3.94 -5.02 18.97
CA ASN A 111 -3.21 -4.64 20.17
C ASN A 111 -1.77 -5.14 20.02
N ILE A 112 -0.85 -4.23 19.76
CA ILE A 112 0.57 -4.52 19.57
C ILE A 112 1.36 -3.76 20.64
N LYS A 113 2.35 -4.41 21.24
CA LYS A 113 3.20 -3.83 22.28
C LYS A 113 4.00 -2.64 21.71
N ASN A 114 4.22 -1.62 22.53
CA ASN A 114 5.02 -0.44 22.15
C ASN A 114 6.44 -0.81 21.70
N THR A 115 7.02 -1.88 22.25
CA THR A 115 8.35 -2.38 21.82
C THR A 115 8.39 -2.79 20.34
N VAL A 116 7.27 -3.26 19.77
CA VAL A 116 7.20 -3.59 18.33
C VAL A 116 7.15 -2.32 17.49
N ILE A 117 6.45 -1.27 17.99
CA ILE A 117 6.46 0.04 17.34
C ILE A 117 7.89 0.59 17.32
N ASP A 118 8.58 0.52 18.46
CA ASP A 118 9.95 1.01 18.59
C ASP A 118 10.91 0.27 17.65
N GLY A 119 10.85 -1.06 17.59
CA GLY A 119 11.64 -1.86 16.66
C GLY A 119 11.37 -1.55 15.19
N LEU A 120 10.10 -1.27 14.82
CA LEU A 120 9.79 -0.85 13.46
C LEU A 120 10.34 0.55 13.16
N LEU A 121 10.29 1.47 14.12
CA LEU A 121 10.86 2.80 13.97
C LEU A 121 12.40 2.76 13.85
N GLU A 122 13.07 1.86 14.56
CA GLU A 122 14.51 1.61 14.42
C GLU A 122 14.84 1.08 13.02
N GLU A 123 14.11 0.08 12.53
CA GLU A 123 14.30 -0.49 11.18
C GLU A 123 14.12 0.54 10.05
N LEU A 124 13.35 1.58 10.29
CA LEU A 124 13.03 2.62 9.31
C LEU A 124 13.79 3.93 9.58
N ASP A 125 14.78 3.94 10.47
CA ASP A 125 15.53 5.13 10.88
C ASP A 125 14.65 6.30 11.34
N LEU A 126 13.60 5.98 12.11
CA LEU A 126 12.63 6.95 12.61
C LEU A 126 12.59 7.03 14.15
N ILE A 127 13.38 6.24 14.86
CA ILE A 127 13.30 6.14 16.34
C ILE A 127 13.57 7.49 17.01
N GLU A 128 14.56 8.26 16.53
CA GLU A 128 14.91 9.60 17.02
C GLU A 128 13.76 10.61 16.84
N TYR A 129 12.86 10.33 15.91
CA TYR A 129 11.71 11.18 15.56
C TYR A 129 10.40 10.70 16.22
N LYS A 130 10.43 9.63 17.00
CA LYS A 130 9.26 8.99 17.64
C LYS A 130 8.28 9.97 18.26
N ASN A 131 8.79 10.94 19.01
CA ASN A 131 7.99 11.92 19.73
C ASN A 131 7.83 13.25 18.98
N ARG A 132 8.36 13.38 17.76
CA ARG A 132 8.23 14.59 16.96
C ARG A 132 6.91 14.61 16.21
N ARG A 133 6.38 15.82 16.00
CA ARG A 133 5.19 16.03 15.16
C ARG A 133 5.57 15.86 13.69
N ILE A 134 4.59 15.50 12.87
CA ILE A 134 4.77 15.27 11.43
C ILE A 134 5.34 16.49 10.69
N SER A 135 4.98 17.71 11.12
CA SER A 135 5.48 18.96 10.55
C SER A 135 7.00 19.19 10.69
N ALA A 136 7.65 18.42 11.55
CA ALA A 136 9.09 18.49 11.79
C ALA A 136 9.90 17.42 11.03
N LEU A 137 9.24 16.62 10.18
CA LEU A 137 9.88 15.56 9.40
C LEU A 137 10.24 16.05 8.00
N SER A 138 11.37 15.57 7.48
CA SER A 138 11.72 15.71 6.06
C SER A 138 10.80 14.83 5.19
N GLU A 139 10.81 15.06 3.87
CA GLU A 139 10.00 14.30 2.93
C GLU A 139 10.35 12.80 2.96
N GLY A 140 11.64 12.46 2.99
CA GLY A 140 12.08 11.06 3.12
C GLY A 140 11.65 10.41 4.45
N GLN A 141 11.66 11.17 5.57
CA GLN A 141 11.14 10.68 6.85
C GLN A 141 9.61 10.49 6.82
N LEU A 142 8.88 11.38 6.14
CA LEU A 142 7.44 11.24 5.92
C LEU A 142 7.13 10.00 5.08
N GLN A 143 7.93 9.73 4.05
CA GLN A 143 7.78 8.54 3.22
C GLN A 143 7.99 7.26 4.05
N ARG A 144 9.07 7.20 4.84
CA ARG A 144 9.32 6.07 5.75
C ARG A 144 8.21 5.90 6.80
N LEU A 145 7.65 6.99 7.31
CA LEU A 145 6.48 6.92 8.18
C LEU A 145 5.25 6.35 7.47
N GLY A 146 5.02 6.72 6.20
CA GLY A 146 3.97 6.12 5.37
C GLY A 146 4.14 4.59 5.25
N ILE A 147 5.37 4.12 5.04
CA ILE A 147 5.70 2.68 5.06
C ILE A 147 5.41 2.09 6.44
N ALA A 148 5.89 2.70 7.53
CA ALA A 148 5.61 2.22 8.89
C ALA A 148 4.11 2.06 9.16
N MET A 149 3.31 3.07 8.79
CA MET A 149 1.85 3.04 8.95
C MET A 149 1.20 1.94 8.10
N SER A 150 1.75 1.62 6.94
CA SER A 150 1.20 0.58 6.06
C SER A 150 1.46 -0.83 6.58
N VAL A 151 2.50 -1.04 7.40
CA VAL A 151 2.95 -2.39 7.81
C VAL A 151 2.77 -2.73 9.29
N ILE A 152 2.64 -1.73 10.17
CA ILE A 152 2.62 -1.92 11.63
C ILE A 152 1.54 -2.90 12.12
N HIS A 153 0.46 -3.04 11.38
CA HIS A 153 -0.64 -3.94 11.69
C HIS A 153 -0.51 -5.34 11.04
N ASN A 154 0.66 -5.68 10.50
CA ASN A 154 0.98 -6.94 9.83
C ASN A 154 -0.08 -7.29 8.76
N PRO A 155 -0.14 -6.51 7.66
CA PRO A 155 -1.09 -6.76 6.58
C PRO A 155 -0.69 -7.99 5.76
N LYS A 156 -1.65 -8.56 5.02
CA LYS A 156 -1.42 -9.62 4.03
C LYS A 156 -1.03 -9.05 2.66
N VAL A 157 -1.43 -7.81 2.39
CA VAL A 157 -1.20 -7.12 1.12
C VAL A 157 -0.72 -5.71 1.42
N ILE A 158 0.36 -5.30 0.77
CA ILE A 158 0.88 -3.94 0.77
C ILE A 158 0.69 -3.38 -0.64
N LEU A 159 -0.04 -2.28 -0.75
CA LEU A 159 -0.31 -1.57 -1.99
C LEU A 159 0.37 -0.20 -1.93
N ALA A 160 1.23 0.11 -2.88
CA ALA A 160 1.95 1.38 -2.92
C ALA A 160 1.67 2.15 -4.21
N ASP A 161 1.16 3.38 -4.05
CA ASP A 161 0.87 4.31 -5.15
C ASP A 161 2.00 5.31 -5.31
N GLU A 162 2.74 5.21 -6.42
CA GLU A 162 3.83 6.11 -6.80
C GLU A 162 4.84 6.38 -5.65
N PRO A 163 5.37 5.33 -4.96
CA PRO A 163 6.14 5.52 -3.74
C PRO A 163 7.49 6.21 -3.94
N THR A 164 7.93 6.39 -5.19
CA THR A 164 9.24 6.95 -5.53
C THR A 164 9.18 8.21 -6.39
N SER A 165 8.00 8.72 -6.71
CA SER A 165 7.79 9.76 -7.73
C SER A 165 8.46 11.11 -7.44
N SER A 166 8.76 11.42 -6.18
CA SER A 166 9.41 12.67 -5.75
C SER A 166 10.85 12.47 -5.25
N LEU A 167 11.42 11.28 -5.43
CA LEU A 167 12.71 10.91 -4.87
C LEU A 167 13.80 10.89 -5.94
N ASP A 168 15.03 11.21 -5.52
CA ASP A 168 16.24 10.93 -6.30
C ASP A 168 16.52 9.42 -6.41
N ASP A 169 17.51 9.04 -7.20
CA ASP A 169 17.81 7.63 -7.51
C ASP A 169 18.21 6.83 -6.27
N GLU A 170 18.97 7.45 -5.36
CA GLU A 170 19.43 6.78 -4.14
C GLU A 170 18.27 6.54 -3.16
N ASN A 171 17.47 7.56 -2.89
CA ASN A 171 16.30 7.44 -2.03
C ASN A 171 15.21 6.54 -2.64
N CYS A 172 15.06 6.55 -3.97
CA CYS A 172 14.19 5.63 -4.69
C CYS A 172 14.54 4.16 -4.40
N LYS A 173 15.82 3.80 -4.52
CA LYS A 173 16.32 2.47 -4.20
C LYS A 173 16.05 2.08 -2.75
N ILE A 174 16.40 2.97 -1.81
CA ILE A 174 16.18 2.75 -0.37
C ILE A 174 14.70 2.45 -0.08
N VAL A 175 13.77 3.25 -0.61
CA VAL A 175 12.34 3.10 -0.38
C VAL A 175 11.80 1.77 -0.91
N ILE A 176 12.22 1.35 -2.11
CA ILE A 176 11.79 0.08 -2.69
C ILE A 176 12.35 -1.11 -1.90
N GLU A 177 13.61 -1.06 -1.50
CA GLU A 177 14.23 -2.10 -0.66
C GLU A 177 13.54 -2.21 0.70
N LEU A 178 13.19 -1.07 1.34
CA LEU A 178 12.41 -1.05 2.57
C LEU A 178 11.04 -1.68 2.40
N LEU A 179 10.31 -1.32 1.34
CA LEU A 179 9.00 -1.90 1.05
C LEU A 179 9.07 -3.41 0.85
N LYS A 180 10.04 -3.90 0.09
CA LYS A 180 10.26 -5.34 -0.14
C LYS A 180 10.61 -6.07 1.15
N LYS A 181 11.55 -5.53 1.93
CA LYS A 181 11.93 -6.08 3.24
C LYS A 181 10.73 -6.18 4.19
N GLN A 182 9.89 -5.13 4.23
CA GLN A 182 8.69 -5.15 5.06
C GLN A 182 7.62 -6.12 4.54
N ALA A 183 7.46 -6.27 3.23
CA ALA A 183 6.58 -7.27 2.64
C ALA A 183 7.02 -8.69 3.00
N GLU A 184 8.30 -9.00 2.82
CA GLU A 184 8.88 -10.30 3.20
C GLU A 184 8.69 -10.60 4.70
N LYS A 185 9.03 -9.65 5.58
CA LYS A 185 8.88 -9.79 7.04
C LYS A 185 7.43 -10.08 7.46
N ASN A 186 6.47 -9.52 6.75
CA ASN A 186 5.03 -9.72 7.03
C ASN A 186 4.42 -10.90 6.27
N ASN A 187 5.18 -11.64 5.46
CA ASN A 187 4.69 -12.63 4.51
C ASN A 187 3.57 -12.06 3.61
N ALA A 188 3.69 -10.79 3.22
CA ALA A 188 2.70 -10.05 2.46
C ALA A 188 3.02 -10.05 0.96
N ASN A 189 1.98 -9.95 0.12
CA ASN A 189 2.17 -9.54 -1.26
C ASN A 189 2.42 -8.04 -1.32
N LEU A 190 3.35 -7.60 -2.18
CA LEU A 190 3.60 -6.19 -2.47
C LEU A 190 3.18 -5.88 -3.90
N VAL A 191 2.28 -4.91 -4.07
CA VAL A 191 1.92 -4.36 -5.37
C VAL A 191 2.32 -2.89 -5.41
N VAL A 192 3.20 -2.53 -6.33
CA VAL A 192 3.63 -1.14 -6.55
C VAL A 192 3.11 -0.68 -7.89
N ILE A 193 2.43 0.45 -7.91
CA ILE A 193 2.05 1.12 -9.16
C ILE A 193 2.87 2.39 -9.34
N THR A 194 3.40 2.60 -10.57
CA THR A 194 4.20 3.78 -10.87
C THR A 194 4.35 4.00 -12.38
N HIS A 195 4.79 5.18 -12.76
CA HIS A 195 5.33 5.46 -14.09
C HIS A 195 6.87 5.47 -14.10
N ASP A 196 7.51 5.25 -12.94
CA ASP A 196 8.95 5.28 -12.76
C ASP A 196 9.60 3.95 -13.18
N HIS A 197 10.27 3.96 -14.32
CA HIS A 197 10.96 2.77 -14.86
C HIS A 197 12.24 2.40 -14.12
N ARG A 198 12.81 3.29 -13.28
CA ARG A 198 14.05 3.04 -12.52
C ARG A 198 13.91 1.83 -11.59
N ILE A 199 12.69 1.58 -11.09
CA ILE A 199 12.45 0.49 -10.14
C ILE A 199 12.14 -0.87 -10.79
N LYS A 200 12.09 -0.95 -12.12
CA LYS A 200 11.70 -2.19 -12.83
C LYS A 200 12.64 -3.36 -12.51
N SER A 201 13.92 -3.11 -12.36
CA SER A 201 14.93 -4.14 -12.04
C SER A 201 14.77 -4.76 -10.64
N PHE A 202 14.00 -4.13 -9.75
CA PHE A 202 13.74 -4.66 -8.40
C PHE A 202 12.60 -5.69 -8.36
N PHE A 203 11.83 -5.84 -9.43
CA PHE A 203 10.66 -6.72 -9.49
C PHE A 203 10.84 -7.81 -10.55
N GLN A 204 10.53 -9.05 -10.17
CA GLN A 204 10.51 -10.19 -11.10
C GLN A 204 9.24 -10.20 -11.95
N ASN A 205 8.10 -9.82 -11.34
CA ASN A 205 6.81 -9.75 -12.00
C ASN A 205 6.46 -8.28 -12.30
N SER A 206 6.19 -7.97 -13.56
CA SER A 206 5.72 -6.63 -13.96
C SER A 206 4.69 -6.73 -15.08
N ILE A 207 3.68 -5.85 -15.00
CA ILE A 207 2.69 -5.64 -16.06
C ILE A 207 2.70 -4.16 -16.46
N THR A 208 2.27 -3.87 -17.67
CA THR A 208 2.11 -2.48 -18.16
C THR A 208 0.64 -2.29 -18.57
N LEU A 209 0.03 -1.25 -18.00
CA LEU A 209 -1.33 -0.81 -18.37
C LEU A 209 -1.29 0.14 -19.56
#